data_9efe7a2e153662ab0a57ca1003753a92
#
_entry.id   9efe7a2e153662ab0a57ca1003753a92
#
_cell.length_a   1.000
_cell.length_b   1.000
_cell.length_c   1.000
_cell.angle_alpha   90.00
_cell.angle_beta   90.00
_cell.angle_gamma   90.00
#
_symmetry.space_group_name_H-M   'P 1'
#
loop_
_entity.id
_entity.type
_entity.pdbx_description
1 polymer ?
#
loop_
_entity_poly.entity_id
_entity_poly.type
_entity_poly.pdbx_seq_one_letter_code
_entity_poly.pdbx_strand_id
1 'polypeptide(L)'
;MVLGAVLILATAGGVAWRRRDGRMRESPVPRLTEGDLGQPLGTRATLLQVSSAFCAPCRATRQLLSDVAGRSDGVAHVEIDVTTRMDLARRLDIRRTPTVLVLGPRGQVTRRASGLPRRADVVAALAVATGEAAP
;
A
#
# COMPACT_ATOMS: atom_id res chain seq x y z
N MET A 1 -39.71 -4.19 12.31
CA MET A 1 -39.31 -3.91 10.94
C MET A 1 -38.09 -2.95 10.84
N VAL A 2 -38.04 -1.90 11.67
CA VAL A 2 -36.91 -0.92 11.66
C VAL A 2 -35.57 -1.57 12.02
N LEU A 3 -35.53 -2.46 13.02
CA LEU A 3 -34.29 -3.12 13.46
C LEU A 3 -33.66 -3.99 12.36
N GLY A 4 -34.50 -4.70 11.58
CA GLY A 4 -34.03 -5.52 10.46
C GLY A 4 -33.42 -4.67 9.33
N ALA A 5 -34.02 -3.53 9.01
CA ALA A 5 -33.51 -2.62 8.01
C ALA A 5 -32.15 -2.01 8.41
N VAL A 6 -31.99 -1.63 9.68
CA VAL A 6 -30.71 -1.10 10.22
C VAL A 6 -29.63 -2.15 10.17
N LEU A 7 -29.92 -3.39 10.53
CA LEU A 7 -28.94 -4.51 10.46
C LEU A 7 -28.49 -4.77 9.02
N ILE A 8 -29.41 -4.78 8.06
CA ILE A 8 -29.08 -4.99 6.65
C ILE A 8 -28.20 -3.86 6.13
N LEU A 9 -28.54 -2.61 6.43
CA LEU A 9 -27.75 -1.44 6.02
C LEU A 9 -26.34 -1.44 6.65
N ALA A 10 -26.25 -1.77 7.94
CA ALA A 10 -24.97 -1.86 8.64
C ALA A 10 -24.09 -2.98 8.07
N THR A 11 -24.68 -4.13 7.78
CA THR A 11 -23.96 -5.27 7.20
C THR A 11 -23.52 -4.97 5.77
N ALA A 12 -24.39 -4.41 4.95
CA ALA A 12 -24.08 -4.02 3.59
C ALA A 12 -22.97 -2.94 3.55
N GLY A 13 -23.06 -1.93 4.44
CA GLY A 13 -22.03 -0.89 4.60
C GLY A 13 -20.70 -1.47 5.05
N GLY A 14 -20.69 -2.37 6.02
CA GLY A 14 -19.49 -3.05 6.50
C GLY A 14 -18.83 -3.91 5.42
N VAL A 15 -19.63 -4.67 4.67
CA VAL A 15 -19.12 -5.47 3.54
C VAL A 15 -18.58 -4.59 2.43
N ALA A 16 -19.28 -3.51 2.09
CA ALA A 16 -18.82 -2.57 1.06
C ALA A 16 -17.50 -1.91 1.47
N TRP A 17 -17.36 -1.54 2.73
CA TRP A 17 -16.11 -0.98 3.25
C TRP A 17 -14.98 -2.02 3.18
N ARG A 18 -15.20 -3.23 3.69
CA ARG A 18 -14.20 -4.32 3.60
C ARG A 18 -13.75 -4.61 2.17
N ARG A 19 -14.66 -4.51 1.19
CA ARG A 19 -14.34 -4.69 -0.23
C ARG A 19 -13.50 -3.54 -0.81
N ARG A 20 -13.59 -2.34 -0.22
CA ARG A 20 -12.80 -1.16 -0.64
C ARG A 20 -11.46 -1.08 0.08
N ASP A 21 -11.36 -1.71 1.25
CA ASP A 21 -10.16 -1.72 2.06
C ASP A 21 -9.03 -2.49 1.37
N GLY A 22 -7.83 -1.95 1.38
CA GLY A 22 -6.66 -2.57 0.75
C GLY A 22 -6.65 -2.61 -0.78
N ARG A 23 -7.64 -2.03 -1.47
CA ARG A 23 -7.65 -2.00 -2.95
C ARG A 23 -6.58 -1.03 -3.48
N MET A 24 -5.80 -1.52 -4.43
CA MET A 24 -4.82 -0.69 -5.14
C MET A 24 -5.53 0.30 -6.08
N ARG A 25 -5.12 1.56 -5.99
CA ARG A 25 -5.67 2.67 -6.80
C ARG A 25 -4.54 3.48 -7.40
N GLU A 26 -4.82 4.18 -8.48
CA GLU A 26 -3.92 5.20 -9.01
C GLU A 26 -3.74 6.32 -7.98
N SER A 27 -2.54 6.90 -7.96
CA SER A 27 -2.22 7.96 -7.00
C SER A 27 -1.49 9.10 -7.70
N PRO A 28 -1.99 10.32 -7.60
CA PRO A 28 -1.32 11.50 -8.15
C PRO A 28 -0.18 12.02 -7.24
N VAL A 29 0.42 11.15 -6.45
CA VAL A 29 1.50 11.53 -5.51
C VAL A 29 2.79 11.82 -6.26
N PRO A 30 3.56 12.84 -5.83
CA PRO A 30 4.85 13.15 -6.42
C PRO A 30 5.85 12.01 -6.24
N ARG A 31 6.87 12.00 -7.11
CA ARG A 31 7.98 11.05 -7.06
C ARG A 31 8.69 11.09 -5.70
N LEU A 32 9.01 9.91 -5.18
CA LEU A 32 9.80 9.73 -3.97
C LEU A 32 11.25 9.40 -4.33
N THR A 33 12.18 9.89 -3.52
CA THR A 33 13.60 9.64 -3.68
C THR A 33 14.12 8.71 -2.58
N GLU A 34 15.32 8.18 -2.76
CA GLU A 34 16.02 7.42 -1.73
C GLU A 34 16.22 8.27 -0.46
N GLY A 35 16.47 9.56 -0.61
CA GLY A 35 16.56 10.51 0.52
C GLY A 35 15.25 10.63 1.30
N ASP A 36 14.11 10.56 0.62
CA ASP A 36 12.80 10.54 1.27
C ASP A 36 12.58 9.27 2.10
N LEU A 37 13.08 8.14 1.62
CA LEU A 37 12.89 6.84 2.25
C LEU A 37 13.97 6.48 3.27
N GLY A 38 15.15 7.08 3.15
CA GLY A 38 16.33 6.71 3.94
C GLY A 38 16.91 5.34 3.57
N GLN A 39 16.48 4.77 2.46
CA GLN A 39 16.88 3.46 1.94
C GLN A 39 16.89 3.49 0.41
N PRO A 40 17.69 2.62 -0.23
CA PRO A 40 17.72 2.50 -1.68
C PRO A 40 16.36 2.08 -2.27
N LEU A 41 16.06 2.61 -3.44
CA LEU A 41 14.94 2.13 -4.25
C LEU A 41 15.29 0.78 -4.88
N GLY A 42 14.30 -0.05 -5.12
CA GLY A 42 14.46 -1.24 -5.95
C GLY A 42 14.76 -0.85 -7.40
N THR A 43 15.60 -1.63 -8.06
CA THR A 43 16.02 -1.35 -9.44
C THR A 43 14.87 -1.40 -10.45
N ARG A 44 13.82 -2.17 -10.14
CA ARG A 44 12.62 -2.30 -10.98
C ARG A 44 11.37 -1.69 -10.33
N ALA A 45 11.21 -1.87 -9.03
CA ALA A 45 10.09 -1.31 -8.28
C ALA A 45 10.39 -1.29 -6.78
N THR A 46 9.61 -0.51 -6.02
CA THR A 46 9.67 -0.49 -4.56
C THR A 46 8.27 -0.61 -3.97
N LEU A 47 8.11 -1.53 -3.04
CA LEU A 47 6.92 -1.64 -2.21
C LEU A 47 7.16 -0.85 -0.93
N LEU A 48 6.58 0.34 -0.85
CA LEU A 48 6.68 1.20 0.32
C LEU A 48 5.49 0.95 1.24
N GLN A 49 5.78 0.55 2.47
CA GLN A 49 4.80 0.37 3.52
C GLN A 49 4.91 1.48 4.56
N VAL A 50 3.82 2.18 4.80
CA VAL A 50 3.71 3.15 5.90
C VAL A 50 2.96 2.48 7.05
N SER A 51 3.62 2.35 8.17
CA SER A 51 3.15 1.63 9.36
C SER A 51 3.09 2.53 10.57
N SER A 52 2.47 2.04 11.63
CA SER A 52 2.53 2.62 12.97
C SER A 52 2.80 1.54 14.00
N ALA A 53 3.24 1.94 15.20
CA ALA A 53 3.32 1.03 16.34
C ALA A 53 1.91 0.48 16.68
N PHE A 54 1.85 -0.74 17.21
CA PHE A 54 0.59 -1.39 17.64
C PHE A 54 -0.45 -1.61 16.52
N CYS A 55 0.02 -1.80 15.29
CA CYS A 55 -0.82 -2.01 14.13
C CYS A 55 -0.77 -3.49 13.72
N ALA A 56 -1.78 -4.29 14.09
CA ALA A 56 -1.84 -5.72 13.74
C ALA A 56 -1.88 -5.97 12.22
N PRO A 57 -2.70 -5.26 11.41
CA PRO A 57 -2.67 -5.41 9.96
C PRO A 57 -1.36 -4.96 9.33
N CYS A 58 -0.56 -4.09 9.97
CA CYS A 58 0.76 -3.72 9.48
C CYS A 58 1.73 -4.91 9.49
N ARG A 59 1.65 -5.78 10.50
CA ARG A 59 2.47 -7.01 10.54
C ARG A 59 2.14 -7.96 9.39
N ALA A 60 0.86 -8.19 9.14
CA ALA A 60 0.40 -9.01 8.02
C ALA A 60 0.82 -8.40 6.67
N THR A 61 0.73 -7.09 6.52
CA THR A 61 1.19 -6.37 5.34
C THR A 61 2.70 -6.52 5.14
N ARG A 62 3.49 -6.37 6.20
CA ARG A 62 4.95 -6.56 6.16
C ARG A 62 5.31 -7.96 5.65
N GLN A 63 4.70 -9.00 6.19
CA GLN A 63 4.94 -10.38 5.75
C GLN A 63 4.59 -10.57 4.28
N LEU A 64 3.43 -10.06 3.85
CA LEU A 64 2.99 -10.14 2.46
C LEU A 64 3.98 -9.44 1.52
N LEU A 65 4.34 -8.19 1.82
CA LEU A 65 5.20 -7.39 0.93
C LEU A 65 6.64 -7.92 0.91
N SER A 66 7.17 -8.38 2.05
CA SER A 66 8.50 -9.01 2.12
C SER A 66 8.55 -10.28 1.29
N ASP A 67 7.51 -11.12 1.36
CA ASP A 67 7.45 -12.34 0.56
C ASP A 67 7.33 -12.04 -0.94
N VAL A 68 6.50 -11.08 -1.33
CA VAL A 68 6.38 -10.67 -2.73
C VAL A 68 7.69 -10.08 -3.26
N ALA A 69 8.32 -9.17 -2.50
CA ALA A 69 9.60 -8.58 -2.89
C ALA A 69 10.71 -9.64 -2.99
N GLY A 70 10.79 -10.57 -2.04
CA GLY A 70 11.79 -11.64 -2.03
C GLY A 70 11.67 -12.62 -3.20
N ARG A 71 10.53 -12.67 -3.87
CA ARG A 71 10.26 -13.51 -5.05
C ARG A 71 10.29 -12.74 -6.37
N SER A 72 10.61 -11.46 -6.33
CA SER A 72 10.57 -10.56 -7.49
C SER A 72 11.91 -9.86 -7.65
N ASP A 73 12.66 -10.18 -8.66
CA ASP A 73 13.96 -9.58 -8.91
C ASP A 73 13.86 -8.07 -9.08
N GLY A 74 14.77 -7.35 -8.43
CA GLY A 74 14.84 -5.89 -8.50
C GLY A 74 13.72 -5.15 -7.75
N VAL A 75 12.92 -5.85 -6.93
CA VAL A 75 11.88 -5.25 -6.10
C VAL A 75 12.37 -5.12 -4.66
N ALA A 76 12.35 -3.91 -4.12
CA ALA A 76 12.65 -3.64 -2.72
C ALA A 76 11.36 -3.50 -1.91
N HIS A 77 11.41 -3.94 -0.65
CA HIS A 77 10.39 -3.61 0.35
C HIS A 77 10.97 -2.63 1.36
N VAL A 78 10.38 -1.47 1.46
CA VAL A 78 10.76 -0.41 2.40
C VAL A 78 9.61 -0.15 3.35
N GLU A 79 9.87 -0.14 4.64
CA GLU A 79 8.90 0.20 5.66
C GLU A 79 9.31 1.46 6.41
N ILE A 80 8.39 2.40 6.56
CA ILE A 80 8.58 3.61 7.33
C ILE A 80 7.51 3.71 8.43
N ASP A 81 7.93 4.20 9.60
CA ASP A 81 7.02 4.50 10.70
C ASP A 81 6.47 5.92 10.56
N VAL A 82 5.14 6.04 10.55
CA VAL A 82 4.46 7.33 10.42
C VAL A 82 4.83 8.31 11.54
N THR A 83 5.15 7.80 12.74
CA THR A 83 5.48 8.64 13.90
C THR A 83 6.86 9.28 13.79
N THR A 84 7.80 8.62 13.13
CA THR A 84 9.16 9.13 12.91
C THR A 84 9.30 9.94 11.62
N ARG A 85 8.35 9.82 10.70
CA ARG A 85 8.35 10.47 9.39
C ARG A 85 7.02 11.19 9.11
N MET A 86 6.58 12.00 10.06
CA MET A 86 5.32 12.76 9.95
C MET A 86 5.31 13.75 8.79
N ASP A 87 6.45 14.33 8.45
CA ASP A 87 6.62 15.19 7.28
C ASP A 87 6.27 14.46 5.98
N LEU A 88 6.83 13.27 5.81
CA LEU A 88 6.58 12.43 4.66
C LEU A 88 5.13 11.90 4.65
N ALA A 89 4.62 11.51 5.81
CA ALA A 89 3.22 11.06 5.94
C ALA A 89 2.22 12.14 5.51
N ARG A 90 2.46 13.39 5.89
CA ARG A 90 1.62 14.54 5.44
C ARG A 90 1.74 14.77 3.94
N ARG A 91 2.95 14.75 3.40
CA ARG A 91 3.24 14.91 1.96
C ARG A 91 2.54 13.85 1.11
N LEU A 92 2.45 12.62 1.65
CA LEU A 92 1.81 11.48 1.01
C LEU A 92 0.31 11.36 1.33
N ASP A 93 -0.25 12.29 2.11
CA ASP A 93 -1.65 12.24 2.60
C ASP A 93 -1.99 10.87 3.23
N ILE A 94 -1.12 10.40 4.14
CA ILE A 94 -1.35 9.16 4.87
C ILE A 94 -2.37 9.41 5.98
N ARG A 95 -3.54 8.85 5.86
CA ARG A 95 -4.65 9.02 6.81
C ARG A 95 -4.85 7.84 7.73
N ARG A 96 -4.30 6.69 7.38
CA ARG A 96 -4.40 5.45 8.17
C ARG A 96 -3.25 4.51 7.84
N THR A 97 -2.98 3.57 8.74
CA THR A 97 -1.98 2.51 8.57
C THR A 97 -2.66 1.13 8.58
N PRO A 98 -2.14 0.16 7.83
CA PRO A 98 -1.06 0.33 6.86
C PRO A 98 -1.52 1.09 5.61
N THR A 99 -0.63 1.85 5.00
CA THR A 99 -0.78 2.34 3.63
C THR A 99 0.38 1.79 2.81
N VAL A 100 0.08 1.23 1.66
CA VAL A 100 1.06 0.67 0.73
C VAL A 100 1.11 1.52 -0.52
N LEU A 101 2.30 1.91 -0.93
CA LEU A 101 2.58 2.61 -2.18
C LEU A 101 3.48 1.74 -3.04
N VAL A 102 3.12 1.56 -4.30
CA VAL A 102 3.95 0.86 -5.28
C VAL A 102 4.66 1.90 -6.13
N LEU A 103 5.98 1.88 -6.07
CA LEU A 103 6.84 2.82 -6.78
C LEU A 103 7.48 2.12 -7.97
N GLY A 104 7.55 2.82 -9.09
CA GLY A 104 8.37 2.39 -10.22
C GLY A 104 9.86 2.64 -9.99
N PRO A 105 10.73 2.28 -10.96
CA PRO A 105 12.19 2.33 -10.79
C PRO A 105 12.76 3.71 -10.53
N ARG A 106 12.02 4.76 -10.89
CA ARG A 106 12.42 6.16 -10.67
C ARG A 106 11.70 6.79 -9.48
N GLY A 107 11.08 5.99 -8.61
CA GLY A 107 10.35 6.45 -7.43
C GLY A 107 8.97 7.08 -7.71
N GLN A 108 8.48 6.99 -8.95
CA GLN A 108 7.12 7.45 -9.28
C GLN A 108 6.09 6.53 -8.63
N VAL A 109 5.12 7.09 -7.92
CA VAL A 109 4.03 6.32 -7.32
C VAL A 109 3.05 5.90 -8.42
N THR A 110 2.90 4.61 -8.63
CA THR A 110 2.02 4.05 -9.65
C THR A 110 0.69 3.58 -9.08
N ARG A 111 0.71 3.02 -7.89
CA ARG A 111 -0.49 2.50 -7.20
C ARG A 111 -0.41 2.74 -5.70
N ARG A 112 -1.57 2.80 -5.07
CA ARG A 112 -1.73 3.04 -3.64
C ARG A 112 -2.86 2.18 -3.07
N ALA A 113 -2.69 1.65 -1.88
CA ALA A 113 -3.73 0.99 -1.10
C ALA A 113 -3.70 1.46 0.36
N SER A 114 -4.85 1.72 0.95
CA SER A 114 -5.01 1.94 2.39
C SER A 114 -5.61 0.68 3.01
N GLY A 115 -4.95 0.12 4.01
CA GLY A 115 -5.27 -1.16 4.61
C GLY A 115 -4.46 -2.32 4.00
N LEU A 116 -4.69 -3.53 4.50
CA LEU A 116 -4.01 -4.75 4.03
C LEU A 116 -4.45 -5.09 2.60
N PRO A 117 -3.54 -5.03 1.60
CA PRO A 117 -3.86 -5.41 0.23
C PRO A 117 -3.93 -6.92 0.05
N ARG A 118 -4.57 -7.37 -1.00
CA ARG A 118 -4.50 -8.77 -1.42
C ARG A 118 -3.24 -9.01 -2.23
N ARG A 119 -2.67 -10.21 -2.10
CA ARG A 119 -1.46 -10.60 -2.85
C ARG A 119 -1.62 -10.37 -4.37
N ALA A 120 -2.75 -10.79 -4.93
CA ALA A 120 -3.00 -10.62 -6.37
C ALA A 120 -2.98 -9.15 -6.80
N ASP A 121 -3.51 -8.25 -5.97
CA ASP A 121 -3.52 -6.81 -6.25
C ASP A 121 -2.10 -6.21 -6.18
N VAL A 122 -1.27 -6.69 -5.24
CA VAL A 122 0.14 -6.26 -5.14
C VAL A 122 0.93 -6.72 -6.36
N VAL A 123 0.77 -7.97 -6.77
CA VAL A 123 1.45 -8.52 -7.95
C VAL A 123 1.03 -7.78 -9.22
N ALA A 124 -0.27 -7.52 -9.40
CA ALA A 124 -0.77 -6.74 -10.53
C ALA A 124 -0.24 -5.30 -10.54
N ALA A 125 -0.16 -4.67 -9.36
CA ALA A 125 0.41 -3.33 -9.22
C ALA A 125 1.91 -3.29 -9.53
N LEU A 126 2.66 -4.34 -9.17
CA LEU A 126 4.07 -4.47 -9.55
C LEU A 126 4.24 -4.60 -11.05
N ALA A 127 3.42 -5.40 -11.72
CA ALA A 127 3.47 -5.54 -13.18
C ALA A 127 3.29 -4.18 -13.89
N VAL A 128 2.40 -3.33 -13.38
CA VAL A 128 2.25 -1.95 -13.87
C VAL A 128 3.50 -1.12 -13.60
N ALA A 129 4.05 -1.20 -12.39
CA ALA A 129 5.21 -0.40 -11.97
C ALA A 129 6.48 -0.76 -12.73
N THR A 130 6.65 -2.04 -13.09
CA THR A 130 7.81 -2.55 -13.83
C THR A 130 7.65 -2.45 -15.35
N GLY A 131 6.48 -2.03 -15.83
CA GLY A 131 6.18 -2.00 -17.26
C GLY A 131 5.89 -3.37 -17.88
N GLU A 132 5.66 -4.38 -17.05
CA GLU A 132 5.32 -5.76 -17.48
C GLU A 132 3.81 -6.00 -17.54
N ALA A 133 3.00 -4.98 -17.26
CA ALA A 133 1.56 -5.09 -17.38
C ALA A 133 1.21 -5.46 -18.82
N ALA A 134 0.66 -6.65 -18.99
CA ALA A 134 0.10 -7.07 -20.25
C ALA A 134 -1.01 -6.11 -20.70
N PRO A 135 -1.17 -5.91 -21.97
CA PRO A 135 -2.17 -5.04 -22.55
C PRO A 135 -3.59 -5.41 -22.13
#